data_30aa797b27cd136dc1b8d5d00023de9c
#
_entry.id   30aa797b27cd136dc1b8d5d00023de9c
#
_cell.length_a   1.000
_cell.length_b   1.000
_cell.length_c   1.000
_cell.angle_alpha   90.00
_cell.angle_beta   90.00
_cell.angle_gamma   90.00
#
_symmetry.space_group_name_H-M   'P 1'
#
loop_
_entity.id
_entity.type
_entity.pdbx_description
1 polymer ?
#
loop_
_entity_poly.entity_id
_entity_poly.type
_entity_poly.pdbx_seq_one_letter_code
_entity_poly.pdbx_strand_id
1 'polypeptide(L)'
;VRSRRQRQMCIRDSTGADLLTDKQSDRLRALFVDDAHVEVEAAWGVYQRMIAAYRHEDRQRGRELMEKLITDLSAGVPKVLTELTTLGRTLKKRAADVLAYFERPGTSNGPTEALNGRLEHLRGSALGFRNLTNYIARSLLETGGFRPPTPPIGMRR
;
A
#
# COMPACT_ATOMS: atom_id res chain seq x y z
N VAL A 1 20.93 4.15 -7.34
CA VAL A 1 19.98 5.23 -7.70
C VAL A 1 19.26 4.81 -8.97
N ARG A 2 17.94 4.58 -8.90
CA ARG A 2 17.12 4.19 -10.07
C ARG A 2 17.09 5.31 -11.10
N SER A 3 17.27 4.98 -12.36
CA SER A 3 17.25 5.96 -13.45
C SER A 3 15.86 6.63 -13.57
N ARG A 4 15.80 7.81 -14.19
CA ARG A 4 14.53 8.54 -14.42
C ARG A 4 13.52 7.70 -15.23
N ARG A 5 14.00 6.87 -16.15
CA ARG A 5 13.17 5.92 -16.94
C ARG A 5 12.60 4.81 -16.05
N GLN A 6 13.40 4.24 -15.14
CA GLN A 6 12.94 3.19 -14.22
C GLN A 6 11.90 3.71 -13.24
N ARG A 7 12.04 4.96 -12.75
CA ARG A 7 11.01 5.59 -11.90
C ARG A 7 9.69 5.84 -12.64
N GLN A 8 9.77 6.25 -13.91
CA GLN A 8 8.56 6.46 -14.72
C GLN A 8 7.88 5.15 -15.09
N MET A 9 8.60 4.05 -15.29
CA MET A 9 8.02 2.72 -15.44
C MET A 9 7.28 2.30 -14.17
N CYS A 10 7.91 2.34 -13.02
CA CYS A 10 7.26 1.97 -11.74
C CYS A 10 5.99 2.79 -11.44
N ILE A 11 5.96 4.07 -11.78
CA ILE A 11 4.76 4.90 -11.60
C ILE A 11 3.65 4.48 -12.56
N ARG A 12 3.96 4.11 -13.79
CA ARG A 12 2.97 3.64 -14.78
C ARG A 12 2.44 2.25 -14.46
N ASP A 13 3.31 1.34 -14.02
CA ASP A 13 2.93 -0.03 -13.67
C ASP A 13 2.03 -0.09 -12.42
N SER A 14 2.09 0.93 -11.56
CA SER A 14 1.23 1.06 -10.39
C SER A 14 0.01 1.96 -10.60
N THR A 15 -0.27 2.41 -11.82
CA THR A 15 -1.44 3.22 -12.14
C THR A 15 -2.63 2.30 -12.44
N GLY A 16 -3.80 2.60 -11.86
CA GLY A 16 -5.03 1.88 -12.18
C GLY A 16 -5.38 2.04 -13.66
N ALA A 17 -5.97 1.02 -14.28
CA ALA A 17 -6.31 1.01 -15.70
C ALA A 17 -7.24 2.16 -16.10
N ASP A 18 -8.10 2.58 -15.17
CA ASP A 18 -9.02 3.71 -15.29
C ASP A 18 -8.34 5.09 -15.38
N LEU A 19 -7.08 5.17 -14.96
CA LEU A 19 -6.27 6.39 -14.98
C LEU A 19 -5.28 6.45 -16.16
N LEU A 20 -5.25 5.41 -16.99
CA LEU A 20 -4.40 5.37 -18.17
C LEU A 20 -5.04 6.16 -19.31
N THR A 21 -4.22 6.94 -20.02
CA THR A 21 -4.62 7.53 -21.31
C THR A 21 -4.70 6.44 -22.37
N ASP A 22 -5.49 6.65 -23.44
CA ASP A 22 -5.62 5.69 -24.56
C ASP A 22 -4.23 5.28 -25.10
N LYS A 23 -3.36 6.24 -25.31
CA LYS A 23 -1.98 5.99 -25.77
C LYS A 23 -1.16 5.13 -24.81
N GLN A 24 -1.41 5.22 -23.51
CA GLN A 24 -0.74 4.38 -22.50
C GLN A 24 -1.33 2.98 -22.50
N SER A 25 -2.65 2.86 -22.62
CA SER A 25 -3.36 1.58 -22.74
C SER A 25 -2.93 0.81 -23.98
N ASP A 26 -2.81 1.47 -25.12
CA ASP A 26 -2.37 0.82 -26.37
C ASP A 26 -0.93 0.33 -26.28
N ARG A 27 -0.04 1.11 -25.66
CA ARG A 27 1.35 0.68 -25.41
C ARG A 27 1.45 -0.49 -24.47
N LEU A 28 0.57 -0.54 -23.44
CA LEU A 28 0.51 -1.64 -22.50
C LEU A 28 0.00 -2.91 -23.17
N ARG A 29 -1.05 -2.80 -24.00
CA ARG A 29 -1.56 -3.92 -24.81
C ARG A 29 -0.50 -4.45 -25.77
N ALA A 30 0.21 -3.57 -26.45
CA ALA A 30 1.28 -3.98 -27.35
C ALA A 30 2.43 -4.70 -26.62
N LEU A 31 2.71 -4.32 -25.38
CA LEU A 31 3.70 -4.98 -24.54
C LEU A 31 3.24 -6.40 -24.13
N PHE A 32 1.96 -6.58 -23.82
CA PHE A 32 1.40 -7.86 -23.37
C PHE A 32 1.14 -8.88 -24.51
N VAL A 33 1.31 -8.47 -25.77
CA VAL A 33 1.31 -9.41 -26.91
C VAL A 33 2.56 -10.30 -26.91
N ASP A 34 3.64 -9.86 -26.27
CA ASP A 34 4.89 -10.62 -26.19
C ASP A 34 4.85 -11.61 -25.00
N ASP A 35 5.01 -12.89 -25.28
CA ASP A 35 5.06 -13.99 -24.30
C ASP A 35 6.11 -13.77 -23.21
N ALA A 36 7.17 -12.98 -23.49
CA ALA A 36 8.18 -12.63 -22.50
C ALA A 36 7.61 -11.81 -21.32
N HIS A 37 6.41 -11.25 -21.45
CA HIS A 37 5.78 -10.38 -20.44
C HIS A 37 4.56 -11.01 -19.76
N VAL A 38 4.28 -12.29 -19.96
CA VAL A 38 3.13 -13.00 -19.37
C VAL A 38 3.09 -12.88 -17.83
N GLU A 39 4.23 -12.95 -17.17
CA GLU A 39 4.30 -12.80 -15.71
C GLU A 39 3.88 -11.38 -15.25
N VAL A 40 4.31 -10.37 -15.99
CA VAL A 40 3.98 -8.96 -15.72
C VAL A 40 2.50 -8.70 -16.00
N GLU A 41 1.96 -9.24 -17.09
CA GLU A 41 0.54 -9.15 -17.43
C GLU A 41 -0.32 -9.79 -16.34
N ALA A 42 0.03 -11.01 -15.92
CA ALA A 42 -0.68 -11.70 -14.85
C ALA A 42 -0.66 -10.93 -13.53
N ALA A 43 0.51 -10.39 -13.14
CA ALA A 43 0.65 -9.58 -11.94
C ALA A 43 -0.16 -8.27 -12.04
N TRP A 44 -0.15 -7.63 -13.19
CA TRP A 44 -0.93 -6.42 -13.46
C TRP A 44 -2.43 -6.71 -13.41
N GLY A 45 -2.89 -7.83 -13.97
CA GLY A 45 -4.29 -8.27 -13.89
C GLY A 45 -4.77 -8.48 -12.45
N VAL A 46 -3.95 -9.12 -11.61
CA VAL A 46 -4.23 -9.28 -10.18
C VAL A 46 -4.34 -7.92 -9.49
N TYR A 47 -3.40 -7.00 -9.78
CA TYR A 47 -3.40 -5.66 -9.23
C TYR A 47 -4.67 -4.87 -9.60
N GLN A 48 -5.11 -4.94 -10.87
CA GLN A 48 -6.35 -4.27 -11.30
C GLN A 48 -7.58 -4.84 -10.58
N ARG A 49 -7.64 -6.15 -10.36
CA ARG A 49 -8.73 -6.78 -9.59
C ARG A 49 -8.73 -6.32 -8.14
N MET A 50 -7.56 -6.14 -7.52
CA MET A 50 -7.46 -5.58 -6.16
C MET A 50 -7.97 -4.15 -6.11
N ILE A 51 -7.58 -3.30 -7.07
CA ILE A 51 -8.06 -1.91 -7.16
C ILE A 51 -9.58 -1.90 -7.31
N ALA A 52 -10.13 -2.71 -8.22
CA ALA A 52 -11.57 -2.78 -8.44
C ALA A 52 -12.34 -3.18 -7.17
N ALA A 53 -11.80 -4.12 -6.39
CA ALA A 53 -12.40 -4.52 -5.12
C ALA A 53 -12.37 -3.37 -4.09
N TYR A 54 -11.21 -2.71 -3.90
CA TYR A 54 -11.07 -1.64 -2.92
C TYR A 54 -11.80 -0.34 -3.26
N ARG A 55 -11.96 -0.05 -4.55
CA ARG A 55 -12.64 1.18 -5.04
C ARG A 55 -14.12 0.97 -5.31
N HIS A 56 -14.66 -0.22 -5.11
CA HIS A 56 -16.06 -0.50 -5.37
C HIS A 56 -16.95 0.36 -4.45
N GLU A 57 -17.96 1.00 -5.02
CA GLU A 57 -18.88 1.87 -4.27
C GLU A 57 -19.63 1.08 -3.19
N ASP A 58 -20.12 -0.11 -3.53
CA ASP A 58 -20.70 -1.06 -2.59
C ASP A 58 -19.59 -1.88 -1.92
N ARG A 59 -19.42 -1.68 -0.63
CA ARG A 59 -18.39 -2.37 0.18
C ARG A 59 -18.60 -3.87 0.26
N GLN A 60 -19.87 -4.31 0.31
CA GLN A 60 -20.18 -5.74 0.34
C GLN A 60 -19.75 -6.40 -0.97
N ARG A 61 -20.05 -5.75 -2.08
CA ARG A 61 -19.60 -6.23 -3.38
C ARG A 61 -18.09 -6.17 -3.54
N GLY A 62 -17.45 -5.14 -3.03
CA GLY A 62 -15.98 -5.04 -2.98
C GLY A 62 -15.36 -6.19 -2.18
N ARG A 63 -15.96 -6.55 -1.04
CA ARG A 63 -15.56 -7.72 -0.25
C ARG A 63 -15.65 -9.03 -1.03
N GLU A 64 -16.78 -9.28 -1.69
CA GLU A 64 -16.98 -10.48 -2.52
C GLU A 64 -15.93 -10.59 -3.63
N LEU A 65 -15.63 -9.48 -4.30
CA LEU A 65 -14.58 -9.42 -5.33
C LEU A 65 -13.21 -9.76 -4.75
N MET A 66 -12.90 -9.29 -3.56
CA MET A 66 -11.63 -9.60 -2.89
C MET A 66 -11.57 -11.06 -2.44
N GLU A 67 -12.64 -11.62 -1.86
CA GLU A 67 -12.75 -13.03 -1.49
C GLU A 67 -12.56 -13.94 -2.71
N LYS A 68 -13.20 -13.59 -3.82
CA LYS A 68 -13.02 -14.31 -5.08
C LYS A 68 -11.57 -14.25 -5.57
N LEU A 69 -10.93 -13.08 -5.51
CA LEU A 69 -9.54 -12.91 -5.89
C LEU A 69 -8.61 -13.80 -5.03
N ILE A 70 -8.80 -13.82 -3.71
CA ILE A 70 -8.03 -14.65 -2.79
C ILE A 70 -8.21 -16.14 -3.12
N THR A 71 -9.43 -16.55 -3.42
CA THR A 71 -9.76 -17.94 -3.79
C THR A 71 -9.10 -18.33 -5.10
N ASP A 72 -9.23 -17.51 -6.14
CA ASP A 72 -8.66 -17.74 -7.46
C ASP A 72 -7.13 -17.87 -7.39
N LEU A 73 -6.45 -16.97 -6.68
CA LEU A 73 -5.00 -17.02 -6.49
C LEU A 73 -4.53 -18.20 -5.67
N SER A 74 -5.40 -18.73 -4.80
CA SER A 74 -5.08 -19.91 -3.98
C SER A 74 -5.25 -21.23 -4.69
N ALA A 75 -6.16 -21.29 -5.68
CA ALA A 75 -6.60 -22.53 -6.31
C ALA A 75 -6.01 -22.77 -7.71
N GLY A 76 -5.58 -21.72 -8.43
CA GLY A 76 -5.37 -21.85 -9.86
C GLY A 76 -4.19 -21.10 -10.49
N VAL A 77 -3.20 -20.67 -9.72
CA VAL A 77 -2.01 -20.00 -10.30
C VAL A 77 -1.02 -21.06 -10.81
N PRO A 78 -0.60 -20.99 -12.10
CA PRO A 78 0.45 -21.85 -12.63
C PRO A 78 1.73 -21.76 -11.80
N LYS A 79 2.39 -22.89 -11.55
CA LYS A 79 3.61 -22.97 -10.72
C LYS A 79 4.76 -22.10 -11.25
N VAL A 80 4.76 -21.80 -12.54
CA VAL A 80 5.74 -20.90 -13.18
C VAL A 80 5.64 -19.49 -12.62
N LEU A 81 4.44 -19.02 -12.25
CA LEU A 81 4.20 -17.70 -11.67
C LEU A 81 4.46 -17.73 -10.15
N THR A 82 5.71 -17.88 -9.76
CA THR A 82 6.15 -18.06 -8.35
C THR A 82 5.75 -16.90 -7.46
N GLU A 83 5.83 -15.68 -7.96
CA GLU A 83 5.47 -14.46 -7.23
C GLU A 83 3.97 -14.40 -6.93
N LEU A 84 3.14 -14.69 -7.92
CA LEU A 84 1.68 -14.75 -7.74
C LEU A 84 1.26 -15.90 -6.83
N THR A 85 1.94 -17.04 -6.89
CA THR A 85 1.72 -18.17 -5.97
C THR A 85 2.04 -17.75 -4.53
N THR A 86 3.14 -17.02 -4.34
CA THR A 86 3.55 -16.51 -3.03
C THR A 86 2.56 -15.45 -2.53
N LEU A 87 2.11 -14.54 -3.39
CA LEU A 87 1.09 -13.56 -3.10
C LEU A 87 -0.22 -14.24 -2.69
N GLY A 88 -0.70 -15.21 -3.47
CA GLY A 88 -1.93 -15.96 -3.18
C GLY A 88 -1.88 -16.65 -1.81
N ARG A 89 -0.75 -17.28 -1.48
CA ARG A 89 -0.52 -17.91 -0.17
C ARG A 89 -0.55 -16.88 0.97
N THR A 90 0.06 -15.72 0.75
CA THR A 90 0.08 -14.63 1.73
C THR A 90 -1.30 -14.04 1.95
N LEU A 91 -2.04 -13.74 0.87
CA LEU A 91 -3.39 -13.23 0.94
C LEU A 91 -4.34 -14.21 1.62
N LYS A 92 -4.23 -15.52 1.32
CA LYS A 92 -5.01 -16.56 1.99
C LYS A 92 -4.74 -16.60 3.49
N LYS A 93 -3.46 -16.56 3.88
CA LYS A 93 -3.05 -16.55 5.30
C LYS A 93 -3.57 -15.32 6.04
N ARG A 94 -3.67 -14.18 5.36
CA ARG A 94 -4.07 -12.89 5.92
C ARG A 94 -5.48 -12.46 5.48
N ALA A 95 -6.30 -13.40 5.00
CA ALA A 95 -7.61 -13.08 4.45
C ALA A 95 -8.50 -12.29 5.42
N ALA A 96 -8.53 -12.68 6.70
CA ALA A 96 -9.28 -11.98 7.73
C ALA A 96 -8.85 -10.51 7.87
N ASP A 97 -7.54 -10.23 7.84
CA ASP A 97 -7.02 -8.87 7.95
C ASP A 97 -7.39 -8.02 6.71
N VAL A 98 -7.26 -8.61 5.53
CA VAL A 98 -7.58 -7.95 4.25
C VAL A 98 -9.08 -7.65 4.16
N LEU A 99 -9.92 -8.59 4.55
CA LEU A 99 -11.39 -8.45 4.48
C LEU A 99 -11.95 -7.53 5.56
N ALA A 100 -11.26 -7.38 6.70
CA ALA A 100 -11.64 -6.46 7.76
C ALA A 100 -11.75 -5.00 7.28
N TYR A 101 -11.03 -4.62 6.21
CA TYR A 101 -11.16 -3.30 5.59
C TYR A 101 -12.61 -3.02 5.15
N PHE A 102 -13.27 -4.00 4.57
CA PHE A 102 -14.64 -3.86 4.07
C PHE A 102 -15.68 -3.82 5.18
N GLU A 103 -15.38 -4.42 6.34
CA GLU A 103 -16.26 -4.49 7.50
C GLU A 103 -16.16 -3.22 8.38
N ARG A 104 -15.05 -2.50 8.31
CA ARG A 104 -14.76 -1.35 9.18
C ARG A 104 -14.69 -0.05 8.37
N PRO A 105 -15.83 0.63 8.14
CA PRO A 105 -15.83 1.90 7.42
C PRO A 105 -15.02 2.96 8.18
N GLY A 106 -14.29 3.79 7.43
CA GLY A 106 -13.49 4.90 7.99
C GLY A 106 -12.13 4.49 8.57
N THR A 107 -11.76 3.20 8.53
CA THR A 107 -10.40 2.78 8.89
C THR A 107 -9.41 3.19 7.79
N SER A 108 -8.32 3.80 8.19
CA SER A 108 -7.21 4.15 7.29
C SER A 108 -5.88 3.92 7.99
N ASN A 109 -4.81 3.80 7.20
CA ASN A 109 -3.45 3.74 7.73
C ASN A 109 -2.90 5.13 8.14
N GLY A 110 -3.69 6.19 7.93
CA GLY A 110 -3.29 7.57 8.20
C GLY A 110 -2.70 7.81 9.59
N PRO A 111 -3.31 7.31 10.69
CA PRO A 111 -2.72 7.45 12.02
C PRO A 111 -1.32 6.84 12.13
N THR A 112 -1.14 5.63 11.57
CA THR A 112 0.17 4.94 11.57
C THR A 112 1.20 5.68 10.73
N GLU A 113 0.80 6.19 9.57
CA GLU A 113 1.67 6.99 8.69
C GLU A 113 2.05 8.31 9.35
N ALA A 114 1.13 8.97 10.05
CA ALA A 114 1.42 10.17 10.81
C ALA A 114 2.43 9.91 11.94
N LEU A 115 2.32 8.80 12.65
CA LEU A 115 3.29 8.38 13.66
C LEU A 115 4.65 8.08 13.04
N ASN A 116 4.69 7.33 11.95
CA ASN A 116 5.93 7.02 11.22
C ASN A 116 6.60 8.30 10.70
N GLY A 117 5.84 9.25 10.18
CA GLY A 117 6.35 10.55 9.75
C GLY A 117 7.00 11.33 10.88
N ARG A 118 6.41 11.34 12.08
CA ARG A 118 7.00 11.96 13.28
C ARG A 118 8.29 11.28 13.70
N LEU A 119 8.32 9.95 13.70
CA LEU A 119 9.53 9.18 14.04
C LEU A 119 10.65 9.42 13.04
N GLU A 120 10.33 9.51 11.75
CA GLU A 120 11.32 9.81 10.72
C GLU A 120 11.85 11.24 10.85
N HIS A 121 11.01 12.21 11.17
CA HIS A 121 11.42 13.58 11.49
C HIS A 121 12.35 13.60 12.72
N LEU A 122 12.01 12.88 13.79
CA LEU A 122 12.83 12.75 14.98
C LEU A 122 14.22 12.19 14.66
N ARG A 123 14.29 11.14 13.85
CA ARG A 123 15.55 10.54 13.39
C ARG A 123 16.39 11.51 12.57
N GLY A 124 15.78 12.23 11.64
CA GLY A 124 16.44 13.23 10.81
C GLY A 124 16.98 14.41 11.61
N SER A 125 16.18 14.94 12.52
CA SER A 125 16.57 16.07 13.39
C SER A 125 17.72 15.71 14.35
N ALA A 126 17.77 14.48 14.83
CA ALA A 126 18.82 14.00 15.73
C ALA A 126 20.07 13.49 14.98
N LEU A 127 20.09 13.54 13.66
CA LEU A 127 21.17 12.95 12.83
C LEU A 127 21.42 11.45 13.14
N GLY A 128 20.36 10.77 13.58
CA GLY A 128 20.40 9.38 14.03
C GLY A 128 20.60 9.21 15.54
N PHE A 129 20.47 7.99 16.00
CA PHE A 129 20.62 7.62 17.40
C PHE A 129 21.66 6.50 17.54
N ARG A 130 22.67 6.72 18.39
CA ARG A 130 23.64 5.68 18.72
C ARG A 130 23.15 4.72 19.81
N ASN A 131 22.22 5.19 20.65
CA ASN A 131 21.70 4.44 21.79
C ASN A 131 20.21 4.15 21.56
N LEU A 132 19.88 2.84 21.49
CA LEU A 132 18.51 2.38 21.25
C LEU A 132 17.55 2.81 22.36
N THR A 133 17.98 2.81 23.62
CA THR A 133 17.16 3.19 24.76
C THR A 133 16.76 4.66 24.66
N ASN A 134 17.68 5.53 24.29
CA ASN A 134 17.40 6.96 24.08
C ASN A 134 16.45 7.16 22.87
N TYR A 135 16.62 6.36 21.83
CA TYR A 135 15.69 6.40 20.68
C TYR A 135 14.28 6.01 21.09
N ILE A 136 14.12 4.93 21.83
CA ILE A 136 12.82 4.46 22.32
C ILE A 136 12.17 5.51 23.21
N ALA A 137 12.90 6.04 24.19
CA ALA A 137 12.38 7.06 25.11
C ALA A 137 11.91 8.32 24.37
N ARG A 138 12.71 8.85 23.45
CA ARG A 138 12.33 10.02 22.63
C ARG A 138 11.18 9.72 21.68
N SER A 139 11.15 8.53 21.09
CA SER A 139 10.04 8.10 20.23
C SER A 139 8.72 8.05 21.00
N LEU A 140 8.72 7.52 22.22
CA LEU A 140 7.54 7.48 23.08
C LEU A 140 7.08 8.90 23.50
N LEU A 141 8.00 9.80 23.79
CA LEU A 141 7.68 11.19 24.10
C LEU A 141 7.09 11.92 22.90
N GLU A 142 7.65 11.73 21.72
CA GLU A 142 7.21 12.39 20.48
C GLU A 142 5.84 11.90 20.04
N THR A 143 5.57 10.59 20.14
CA THR A 143 4.34 9.96 19.67
C THR A 143 3.27 9.86 20.73
N GLY A 144 3.64 9.84 22.02
CA GLY A 144 2.75 9.66 23.16
C GLY A 144 1.90 10.89 23.54
N GLY A 145 2.06 12.01 22.83
CA GLY A 145 1.22 13.20 23.04
C GLY A 145 1.50 13.96 24.34
N PHE A 146 2.65 13.76 24.96
CA PHE A 146 3.11 14.53 26.11
C PHE A 146 3.41 15.99 25.72
N ARG A 147 2.36 16.74 25.41
CA ARG A 147 2.46 18.20 25.34
C ARG A 147 2.22 18.76 26.73
N PRO A 148 3.17 19.51 27.33
CA PRO A 148 2.85 20.25 28.53
C PRO A 148 1.65 21.15 28.20
N PRO A 149 0.67 21.30 29.10
CA PRO A 149 -0.44 22.23 28.89
C PRO A 149 0.15 23.60 28.57
N THR A 150 -0.17 24.12 27.37
CA THR A 150 0.23 25.49 27.01
C THR A 150 -0.41 26.41 28.03
N PRO A 151 0.35 27.19 28.79
CA PRO A 151 -0.26 28.16 29.72
C PRO A 151 -1.18 29.06 28.91
N PRO A 152 -2.36 29.43 29.42
CA PRO A 152 -3.23 30.36 28.74
C PRO A 152 -2.44 31.63 28.41
N ILE A 153 -2.45 31.99 27.12
CA ILE A 153 -1.83 33.25 26.67
C ILE A 153 -2.52 34.35 27.46
N GLY A 154 -1.80 34.88 28.48
CA GLY A 154 -2.32 35.93 29.31
C GLY A 154 -2.70 37.11 28.44
N MET A 155 -3.97 37.50 28.48
CA MET A 155 -4.41 38.79 27.98
C MET A 155 -3.55 39.85 28.68
N ARG A 156 -2.63 40.48 27.95
CA ARG A 156 -1.98 41.71 28.42
C ARG A 156 -3.08 42.75 28.57
N ARG A 157 -3.27 43.21 29.78
CA ARG A 157 -4.01 44.44 30.07
C ARG A 157 -3.28 45.65 29.49
#